data_ae0cc572f3cf6f83e9b95e787ab4fda1
#
_entry.id   ae0cc572f3cf6f83e9b95e787ab4fda1
#
_cell.length_a   1.000
_cell.length_b   1.000
_cell.length_c   1.000
_cell.angle_alpha   90.00
_cell.angle_beta   90.00
_cell.angle_gamma   90.00
#
_symmetry.space_group_name_H-M   'P 1'
#
loop_
_entity.id
_entity.type
_entity.pdbx_description
1 polymer ?
#
loop_
_entity_poly.entity_id
_entity_poly.type
_entity_poly.pdbx_seq_one_letter_code
_entity_poly.pdbx_strand_id
1 'polypeptide(L)'
;LKTQLCIRGRNLLYDLCAQNNIPHRNTKKWIVAQTPTQWEACLKIHAHAQGLGDAPTRLVGREEAQQREPDVKADAGIVESETSGIVDSHSLMTYLQGDFEDRGGDIAFKTRVTSVEAIDGGRGGYKITAVSDEDGSVTSITAETLVNSAGHGACDISNMLLPQERHFVPHYAKGTYFSYASSKPRTSVLVYPATLPGTGGLGTHLTLDMGGRVRFGPDVEWVDSPDDLVPSAAR
;
A
#
# COMPACT_ATOMS: atom_id res chain seq x y z
N LEU A 1 -9.92 14.11 -2.07
CA LEU A 1 -8.78 14.13 -1.15
C LEU A 1 -7.83 12.96 -1.40
N LYS A 2 -8.28 11.67 -1.28
CA LYS A 2 -7.41 10.47 -1.42
C LYS A 2 -6.63 10.45 -2.74
N THR A 3 -7.28 10.68 -3.88
CA THR A 3 -6.65 10.70 -5.20
C THR A 3 -5.56 11.77 -5.31
N GLN A 4 -5.86 12.99 -4.84
CA GLN A 4 -4.90 14.11 -4.86
C GLN A 4 -3.67 13.82 -4.00
N LEU A 5 -3.87 13.24 -2.80
CA LEU A 5 -2.77 12.82 -1.93
C LEU A 5 -1.94 11.71 -2.54
N CYS A 6 -2.57 10.74 -3.22
CA CYS A 6 -1.85 9.66 -3.91
C CYS A 6 -1.00 10.19 -5.08
N ILE A 7 -1.53 11.11 -5.89
CA ILE A 7 -0.79 11.72 -6.99
C ILE A 7 0.42 12.50 -6.46
N ARG A 8 0.20 13.37 -5.47
CA ARG A 8 1.28 14.14 -4.85
C ARG A 8 2.31 13.22 -4.17
N GLY A 9 1.85 12.22 -3.41
CA GLY A 9 2.71 11.27 -2.71
C GLY A 9 3.57 10.45 -3.65
N ARG A 10 3.02 10.03 -4.79
CA ARG A 10 3.78 9.34 -5.84
C ARG A 10 4.94 10.20 -6.35
N ASN A 11 4.68 11.47 -6.69
CA ASN A 11 5.71 12.37 -7.20
C ASN A 11 6.81 12.59 -6.15
N LEU A 12 6.43 12.91 -4.93
CA LEU A 12 7.37 13.07 -3.82
C LEU A 12 8.19 11.79 -3.58
N LEU A 13 7.58 10.61 -3.72
CA LEU A 13 8.27 9.33 -3.54
C LEU A 13 9.32 9.10 -4.63
N TYR A 14 9.00 9.37 -5.91
CA TYR A 14 9.98 9.26 -6.99
C TYR A 14 11.16 10.21 -6.79
N ASP A 15 10.87 11.48 -6.44
CA ASP A 15 11.90 12.49 -6.19
C ASP A 15 12.80 12.08 -5.01
N LEU A 16 12.20 11.66 -3.90
CA LEU A 16 12.92 11.20 -2.71
C LEU A 16 13.82 10.00 -3.03
N CYS A 17 13.28 9.01 -3.73
CA CYS A 17 14.03 7.81 -4.10
C CYS A 17 15.21 8.13 -5.03
N ALA A 18 14.99 9.00 -6.03
CA ALA A 18 16.04 9.40 -6.95
C ALA A 18 17.18 10.19 -6.26
N GLN A 19 16.82 11.12 -5.36
CA GLN A 19 17.78 11.95 -4.62
C GLN A 19 18.63 11.14 -3.63
N ASN A 20 18.07 10.05 -3.08
CA ASN A 20 18.69 9.30 -2.00
C ASN A 20 19.10 7.87 -2.40
N ASN A 21 19.17 7.59 -3.70
CA ASN A 21 19.57 6.30 -4.26
C ASN A 21 18.73 5.11 -3.71
N ILE A 22 17.47 5.34 -3.38
CA ILE A 22 16.56 4.28 -2.96
C ILE A 22 16.09 3.51 -4.20
N PRO A 23 16.28 2.18 -4.27
CA PRO A 23 15.90 1.40 -5.44
C PRO A 23 14.40 1.51 -5.75
N HIS A 24 14.09 1.95 -6.94
CA HIS A 24 12.72 2.07 -7.43
C HIS A 24 12.70 1.93 -8.95
N ARG A 25 11.54 1.62 -9.52
CA ARG A 25 11.36 1.56 -10.98
C ARG A 25 9.96 2.01 -11.36
N ASN A 26 9.86 2.84 -12.40
CA ASN A 26 8.62 3.09 -13.12
C ASN A 26 8.37 1.90 -14.06
N THR A 27 7.64 0.90 -13.61
CA THR A 27 7.30 -0.29 -14.41
C THR A 27 6.08 -0.08 -15.28
N LYS A 28 5.33 1.01 -15.05
CA LYS A 28 3.97 1.17 -15.56
C LYS A 28 3.01 0.10 -15.04
N LYS A 29 1.75 0.22 -15.37
CA LYS A 29 0.73 -0.76 -15.00
C LYS A 29 -0.32 -0.87 -16.11
N TRP A 30 -0.63 -2.08 -16.50
CA TRP A 30 -1.74 -2.39 -17.38
C TRP A 30 -2.96 -2.82 -16.61
N ILE A 31 -4.09 -2.22 -16.89
CA ILE A 31 -5.41 -2.69 -16.47
C ILE A 31 -5.99 -3.41 -17.68
N VAL A 32 -6.13 -4.74 -17.60
CA VAL A 32 -6.52 -5.59 -18.71
C VAL A 32 -7.99 -5.96 -18.64
N ALA A 33 -8.70 -5.78 -19.73
CA ALA A 33 -10.10 -6.14 -19.90
C ALA A 33 -10.22 -7.36 -20.80
N GLN A 34 -10.95 -8.38 -20.35
CA GLN A 34 -11.24 -9.61 -21.10
C GLN A 34 -12.62 -9.58 -21.76
N THR A 35 -13.53 -8.75 -21.25
CA THR A 35 -14.91 -8.66 -21.75
C THR A 35 -15.27 -7.23 -22.13
N PRO A 36 -16.28 -7.00 -22.99
CA PRO A 36 -16.77 -5.66 -23.30
C PRO A 36 -17.20 -4.86 -22.06
N THR A 37 -17.86 -5.49 -21.10
CA THR A 37 -18.27 -4.83 -19.84
C THR A 37 -17.07 -4.36 -19.01
N GLN A 38 -16.02 -5.17 -18.93
CA GLN A 38 -14.76 -4.76 -18.29
C GLN A 38 -14.08 -3.61 -19.05
N TRP A 39 -14.16 -3.64 -20.38
CA TRP A 39 -13.60 -2.57 -21.20
C TRP A 39 -14.32 -1.24 -20.99
N GLU A 40 -15.63 -1.23 -20.92
CA GLU A 40 -16.41 -0.04 -20.56
C GLU A 40 -16.00 0.53 -19.20
N ALA A 41 -15.77 -0.33 -18.20
CA ALA A 41 -15.26 0.10 -16.89
C ALA A 41 -13.86 0.72 -17.02
N CYS A 42 -12.96 0.13 -17.80
CA CYS A 42 -11.65 0.68 -18.07
C CYS A 42 -11.70 2.06 -18.78
N LEU A 43 -12.59 2.23 -19.75
CA LEU A 43 -12.78 3.52 -20.42
C LEU A 43 -13.27 4.61 -19.47
N LYS A 44 -14.12 4.29 -18.49
CA LYS A 44 -14.54 5.23 -17.45
C LYS A 44 -13.36 5.63 -16.54
N ILE A 45 -12.50 4.67 -16.17
CA ILE A 45 -11.28 4.95 -15.40
C ILE A 45 -10.35 5.87 -16.20
N HIS A 46 -10.13 5.58 -17.49
CA HIS A 46 -9.31 6.39 -18.36
C HIS A 46 -9.85 7.82 -18.49
N ALA A 47 -11.13 7.97 -18.79
CA ALA A 47 -11.78 9.28 -18.91
C ALA A 47 -11.69 10.09 -17.61
N HIS A 48 -11.89 9.44 -16.44
CA HIS A 48 -11.73 10.11 -15.15
C HIS A 48 -10.28 10.55 -14.91
N ALA A 49 -9.31 9.71 -15.25
CA ALA A 49 -7.88 10.02 -15.06
C ALA A 49 -7.44 11.24 -15.91
N GLN A 50 -7.97 11.39 -17.13
CA GLN A 50 -7.70 12.56 -17.99
C GLN A 50 -8.09 13.88 -17.31
N GLY A 51 -9.12 13.88 -16.46
CA GLY A 51 -9.55 15.05 -15.71
C GLY A 51 -8.71 15.39 -14.46
N LEU A 52 -7.75 14.53 -14.09
CA LEU A 52 -6.97 14.70 -12.85
C LEU A 52 -5.64 15.46 -13.05
N GLY A 53 -5.28 15.81 -14.28
CA GLY A 53 -4.08 16.57 -14.63
C GLY A 53 -2.77 15.77 -14.55
N ASP A 54 -2.47 15.11 -13.43
CA ASP A 54 -1.20 14.38 -13.22
C ASP A 54 -1.43 12.89 -12.91
N ALA A 55 -2.31 12.27 -13.68
CA ALA A 55 -2.55 10.83 -13.65
C ALA A 55 -2.59 10.28 -15.08
N PRO A 56 -1.48 10.35 -15.83
CA PRO A 56 -1.47 10.00 -17.23
C PRO A 56 -1.82 8.53 -17.45
N THR A 57 -2.78 8.33 -18.31
CA THR A 57 -3.18 7.02 -18.80
C THR A 57 -3.33 7.04 -20.31
N ARG A 58 -3.10 5.91 -20.95
CA ARG A 58 -3.37 5.75 -22.39
C ARG A 58 -4.00 4.40 -22.70
N LEU A 59 -4.64 4.33 -23.84
CA LEU A 59 -5.15 3.09 -24.39
C LEU A 59 -4.03 2.39 -25.17
N VAL A 60 -3.84 1.10 -24.92
CA VAL A 60 -2.83 0.29 -25.61
C VAL A 60 -3.53 -0.58 -26.65
N GLY A 61 -3.10 -0.44 -27.91
CA GLY A 61 -3.61 -1.23 -29.01
C GLY A 61 -3.12 -2.69 -28.95
N ARG A 62 -3.88 -3.59 -29.59
CA ARG A 62 -3.60 -5.03 -29.53
C ARG A 62 -2.21 -5.38 -30.09
N GLU A 63 -1.82 -4.78 -31.21
CA GLU A 63 -0.52 -5.04 -31.83
C GLU A 63 0.64 -4.58 -30.94
N GLU A 64 0.52 -3.38 -30.38
CA GLU A 64 1.50 -2.86 -29.43
C GLU A 64 1.59 -3.77 -28.17
N ALA A 65 0.45 -4.19 -27.65
CA ALA A 65 0.41 -5.09 -26.49
C ALA A 65 1.14 -6.40 -26.78
N GLN A 66 0.86 -7.01 -27.93
CA GLN A 66 1.49 -8.27 -28.35
C GLN A 66 3.01 -8.14 -28.57
N GLN A 67 3.47 -6.97 -29.05
CA GLN A 67 4.90 -6.72 -29.23
C GLN A 67 5.64 -6.48 -27.92
N ARG A 68 5.01 -5.74 -27.00
CA ARG A 68 5.63 -5.35 -25.72
C ARG A 68 5.60 -6.47 -24.69
N GLU A 69 4.44 -7.11 -24.56
CA GLU A 69 4.16 -8.10 -23.51
C GLU A 69 3.42 -9.31 -24.12
N PRO A 70 4.11 -10.15 -24.89
CA PRO A 70 3.46 -11.26 -25.62
C PRO A 70 2.81 -12.30 -24.73
N ASP A 71 3.21 -12.39 -23.47
CA ASP A 71 2.63 -13.33 -22.48
C ASP A 71 1.36 -12.76 -21.79
N VAL A 72 1.00 -11.49 -22.05
CA VAL A 72 -0.19 -10.84 -21.46
C VAL A 72 -1.34 -10.87 -22.46
N LYS A 73 -2.46 -11.50 -22.06
CA LYS A 73 -3.69 -11.51 -22.84
C LYS A 73 -4.66 -10.44 -22.38
N ALA A 74 -5.26 -9.73 -23.34
CA ALA A 74 -6.32 -8.76 -23.11
C ALA A 74 -7.25 -8.80 -24.34
N ASP A 75 -8.36 -9.53 -24.22
CA ASP A 75 -9.24 -9.78 -25.37
C ASP A 75 -10.07 -8.54 -25.73
N ALA A 76 -10.40 -7.67 -24.77
CA ALA A 76 -11.22 -6.48 -25.00
C ALA A 76 -10.42 -5.18 -25.03
N GLY A 77 -9.34 -5.04 -24.25
CA GLY A 77 -8.53 -3.84 -24.27
C GLY A 77 -7.65 -3.65 -23.03
N ILE A 78 -6.78 -2.64 -23.10
CA ILE A 78 -5.80 -2.31 -22.06
C ILE A 78 -5.79 -0.80 -21.82
N VAL A 79 -5.83 -0.42 -20.54
CA VAL A 79 -5.47 0.93 -20.09
C VAL A 79 -4.12 0.87 -19.38
N GLU A 80 -3.14 1.62 -19.89
CA GLU A 80 -1.83 1.77 -19.27
C GLU A 80 -1.83 2.98 -18.33
N SER A 81 -1.44 2.78 -17.08
CA SER A 81 -1.06 3.84 -16.14
C SER A 81 0.44 4.06 -16.26
N GLU A 82 0.84 5.23 -16.74
CA GLU A 82 2.22 5.51 -17.14
C GLU A 82 3.16 5.81 -15.96
N THR A 83 2.60 6.17 -14.82
CA THR A 83 3.36 6.58 -13.62
C THR A 83 3.36 5.55 -12.50
N SER A 84 2.75 4.38 -12.71
CA SER A 84 2.80 3.29 -11.72
C SER A 84 4.19 2.66 -11.68
N GLY A 85 4.62 2.27 -10.48
CA GLY A 85 5.94 1.68 -10.30
C GLY A 85 6.05 0.86 -9.03
N ILE A 86 7.26 0.43 -8.74
CA ILE A 86 7.64 -0.32 -7.55
C ILE A 86 8.80 0.36 -6.84
N VAL A 87 8.89 0.17 -5.53
CA VAL A 87 9.96 0.69 -4.68
C VAL A 87 10.44 -0.43 -3.74
N ASP A 88 11.72 -0.43 -3.43
CA ASP A 88 12.26 -1.22 -2.33
C ASP A 88 11.81 -0.61 -1.00
N SER A 89 10.78 -1.19 -0.42
CA SER A 89 10.18 -0.68 0.83
C SER A 89 11.15 -0.76 2.02
N HIS A 90 12.05 -1.75 2.07
CA HIS A 90 13.04 -1.87 3.14
C HIS A 90 14.08 -0.75 3.06
N SER A 91 14.61 -0.49 1.86
CA SER A 91 15.55 0.61 1.64
C SER A 91 14.90 1.97 1.95
N LEU A 92 13.63 2.15 1.56
CA LEU A 92 12.88 3.36 1.90
C LEU A 92 12.71 3.54 3.42
N MET A 93 12.33 2.47 4.12
CA MET A 93 12.16 2.51 5.59
C MET A 93 13.49 2.80 6.30
N THR A 94 14.58 2.17 5.87
CA THR A 94 15.92 2.41 6.41
C THR A 94 16.35 3.86 6.20
N TYR A 95 16.11 4.41 5.01
CA TYR A 95 16.39 5.82 4.73
C TYR A 95 15.59 6.76 5.64
N LEU A 96 14.27 6.52 5.77
CA LEU A 96 13.41 7.37 6.60
C LEU A 96 13.78 7.29 8.08
N GLN A 97 14.20 6.12 8.56
CA GLN A 97 14.72 5.96 9.91
C GLN A 97 15.99 6.80 10.10
N GLY A 98 16.99 6.68 9.22
CA GLY A 98 18.23 7.45 9.32
C GLY A 98 18.00 8.95 9.24
N ASP A 99 17.16 9.42 8.31
CA ASP A 99 16.83 10.85 8.18
C ASP A 99 16.12 11.40 9.46
N PHE A 100 15.30 10.57 10.10
CA PHE A 100 14.65 10.93 11.36
C PHE A 100 15.66 11.04 12.51
N GLU A 101 16.56 10.07 12.66
CA GLU A 101 17.60 10.05 13.68
C GLU A 101 18.62 11.18 13.46
N ASP A 102 19.04 11.43 12.23
CA ASP A 102 19.96 12.54 11.85
C ASP A 102 19.38 13.93 12.19
N ARG A 103 18.05 14.04 12.22
CA ARG A 103 17.32 15.26 12.64
C ARG A 103 17.09 15.33 14.14
N GLY A 104 17.66 14.43 14.93
CA GLY A 104 17.54 14.37 16.40
C GLY A 104 16.26 13.67 16.87
N GLY A 105 15.65 12.85 16.05
CA GLY A 105 14.54 12.00 16.46
C GLY A 105 15.03 10.76 17.22
N ASP A 106 14.24 10.31 18.19
CA ASP A 106 14.49 9.09 18.96
C ASP A 106 13.51 7.98 18.58
N ILE A 107 14.01 6.76 18.40
CA ILE A 107 13.19 5.58 18.11
C ILE A 107 13.35 4.56 19.23
N ALA A 108 12.24 4.20 19.87
CA ALA A 108 12.21 3.14 20.86
C ALA A 108 11.68 1.85 20.26
N PHE A 109 12.58 0.94 19.88
CA PHE A 109 12.21 -0.40 19.42
C PHE A 109 11.73 -1.28 20.55
N LYS A 110 10.97 -2.33 20.23
CA LYS A 110 10.44 -3.29 21.20
C LYS A 110 9.72 -2.63 22.37
N THR A 111 9.06 -1.52 22.09
CA THR A 111 8.40 -0.69 23.07
C THR A 111 6.95 -0.46 22.66
N ARG A 112 6.03 -0.98 23.43
CA ARG A 112 4.61 -0.95 23.13
C ARG A 112 3.88 0.12 23.93
N VAL A 113 3.16 1.00 23.24
CA VAL A 113 2.27 1.96 23.89
C VAL A 113 1.10 1.23 24.55
N THR A 114 0.90 1.46 25.84
CA THR A 114 -0.14 0.81 26.64
C THR A 114 -1.21 1.78 27.12
N SER A 115 -0.92 3.09 27.16
CA SER A 115 -1.90 4.11 27.50
C SER A 115 -1.58 5.42 26.80
N VAL A 116 -2.62 6.12 26.38
CA VAL A 116 -2.57 7.51 25.90
C VAL A 116 -3.67 8.30 26.61
N GLU A 117 -3.29 9.38 27.26
CA GLU A 117 -4.19 10.26 27.99
C GLU A 117 -4.09 11.68 27.45
N ALA A 118 -5.23 12.31 27.15
CA ALA A 118 -5.26 13.72 26.73
C ALA A 118 -5.18 14.64 27.97
N ILE A 119 -4.21 15.53 27.99
CA ILE A 119 -4.04 16.53 29.06
C ILE A 119 -4.94 17.74 28.72
N ASP A 120 -5.78 18.16 29.67
CA ASP A 120 -6.73 19.24 29.48
C ASP A 120 -7.59 19.11 28.19
N GLY A 121 -8.06 17.91 27.90
CA GLY A 121 -8.83 17.61 26.69
C GLY A 121 -8.02 17.78 25.41
N GLY A 122 -6.71 17.57 25.47
CA GLY A 122 -5.75 17.67 24.35
C GLY A 122 -5.12 19.07 24.20
N ARG A 123 -5.57 20.07 24.92
CA ARG A 123 -4.96 21.42 24.88
C ARG A 123 -3.58 21.48 25.55
N GLY A 124 -3.35 20.62 26.54
CA GLY A 124 -2.06 20.45 27.21
C GLY A 124 -1.19 19.35 26.59
N GLY A 125 -1.58 18.82 25.43
CA GLY A 125 -0.88 17.71 24.79
C GLY A 125 -1.36 16.34 25.28
N TYR A 126 -0.46 15.36 25.25
CA TYR A 126 -0.76 13.95 25.53
C TYR A 126 0.30 13.35 26.44
N LYS A 127 -0.13 12.54 27.41
CA LYS A 127 0.73 11.66 28.17
C LYS A 127 0.67 10.27 27.56
N ILE A 128 1.81 9.74 27.18
CA ILE A 128 1.97 8.42 26.55
C ILE A 128 2.73 7.52 27.53
N THR A 129 2.14 6.37 27.87
CA THR A 129 2.81 5.34 28.66
C THR A 129 3.14 4.15 27.76
N ALA A 130 4.36 3.67 27.84
CA ALA A 130 4.85 2.55 27.06
C ALA A 130 5.59 1.54 27.94
N VAL A 131 5.59 0.29 27.48
CA VAL A 131 6.25 -0.85 28.15
C VAL A 131 7.27 -1.46 27.20
N SER A 132 8.48 -1.66 27.68
CA SER A 132 9.52 -2.39 26.98
C SER A 132 9.19 -3.88 26.97
N ASP A 133 9.21 -4.48 25.80
CA ASP A 133 9.03 -5.93 25.63
C ASP A 133 10.32 -6.73 25.99
N GLU A 134 11.45 -6.05 26.28
CA GLU A 134 12.70 -6.72 26.69
C GLU A 134 12.76 -7.00 28.19
N ASP A 135 12.39 -6.03 29.00
CA ASP A 135 12.54 -6.11 30.47
C ASP A 135 11.27 -5.76 31.25
N GLY A 136 10.19 -5.41 30.55
CA GLY A 136 8.93 -5.01 31.15
C GLY A 136 8.96 -3.63 31.82
N SER A 137 10.01 -2.84 31.63
CA SER A 137 10.11 -1.49 32.20
C SER A 137 9.02 -0.58 31.63
N VAL A 138 8.49 0.28 32.49
CA VAL A 138 7.42 1.22 32.15
C VAL A 138 8.00 2.63 32.04
N THR A 139 7.78 3.28 30.93
CA THR A 139 8.19 4.67 30.68
C THR A 139 6.97 5.52 30.33
N SER A 140 6.95 6.76 30.82
CA SER A 140 5.92 7.74 30.42
C SER A 140 6.60 9.01 29.91
N ILE A 141 6.08 9.52 28.80
CA ILE A 141 6.49 10.78 28.20
C ILE A 141 5.27 11.69 27.99
N THR A 142 5.51 12.97 27.83
CA THR A 142 4.50 13.95 27.38
C THR A 142 4.89 14.52 26.04
N ALA A 143 3.91 14.75 25.17
CA ALA A 143 4.10 15.34 23.84
C ALA A 143 2.97 16.34 23.56
N GLU A 144 3.30 17.46 22.92
CA GLU A 144 2.30 18.44 22.50
C GLU A 144 1.40 17.89 21.37
N THR A 145 1.98 17.08 20.49
CA THR A 145 1.29 16.49 19.35
C THR A 145 1.50 14.99 19.32
N LEU A 146 0.43 14.25 19.09
CA LEU A 146 0.45 12.79 18.90
C LEU A 146 0.02 12.46 17.48
N VAL A 147 0.85 11.70 16.75
CA VAL A 147 0.49 11.14 15.44
C VAL A 147 0.32 9.62 15.59
N ASN A 148 -0.92 9.16 15.43
CA ASN A 148 -1.22 7.74 15.46
C ASN A 148 -0.96 7.11 14.09
N SER A 149 0.16 6.42 13.94
CA SER A 149 0.55 5.66 12.76
C SER A 149 0.80 4.18 13.09
N ALA A 150 0.06 3.63 14.07
CA ALA A 150 0.33 2.33 14.68
C ALA A 150 -0.12 1.12 13.83
N GLY A 151 -0.43 1.29 12.53
CA GLY A 151 -0.82 0.17 11.67
C GLY A 151 -2.06 -0.56 12.21
N HIS A 152 -1.94 -1.86 12.44
CA HIS A 152 -3.03 -2.67 13.02
C HIS A 152 -3.42 -2.25 14.45
N GLY A 153 -2.51 -1.66 15.22
CA GLY A 153 -2.77 -1.11 16.55
C GLY A 153 -3.43 0.28 16.56
N ALA A 154 -3.68 0.88 15.39
CA ALA A 154 -4.18 2.26 15.33
C ALA A 154 -5.58 2.42 15.94
N CYS A 155 -6.44 1.40 15.83
CA CYS A 155 -7.76 1.41 16.49
C CYS A 155 -7.62 1.43 18.01
N ASP A 156 -6.72 0.61 18.56
CA ASP A 156 -6.48 0.52 20.02
C ASP A 156 -5.98 1.86 20.56
N ILE A 157 -4.99 2.47 19.91
CA ILE A 157 -4.48 3.80 20.28
C ILE A 157 -5.59 4.86 20.18
N SER A 158 -6.40 4.84 19.14
CA SER A 158 -7.51 5.80 19.00
C SER A 158 -8.56 5.60 20.08
N ASN A 159 -8.87 4.35 20.43
CA ASN A 159 -9.88 4.00 21.43
C ASN A 159 -9.45 4.40 22.87
N MET A 160 -8.16 4.57 23.14
CA MET A 160 -7.68 5.11 24.42
C MET A 160 -8.10 6.59 24.62
N LEU A 161 -8.37 7.32 23.53
CA LEU A 161 -8.73 8.74 23.56
C LEU A 161 -10.21 9.00 23.29
N LEU A 162 -10.91 8.04 22.71
CA LEU A 162 -12.30 8.20 22.29
C LEU A 162 -13.28 7.69 23.37
N PRO A 163 -14.43 8.31 23.52
CA PRO A 163 -15.49 7.75 24.34
C PRO A 163 -16.00 6.44 23.72
N GLN A 164 -16.49 5.53 24.56
CA GLN A 164 -16.81 4.13 24.19
C GLN A 164 -17.75 4.02 22.97
N GLU A 165 -18.73 4.92 22.86
CA GLU A 165 -19.68 4.95 21.73
C GLU A 165 -19.06 5.35 20.38
N ARG A 166 -17.81 5.78 20.40
CA ARG A 166 -17.03 6.15 19.20
C ARG A 166 -15.85 5.23 18.96
N HIS A 167 -15.73 4.15 19.68
CA HIS A 167 -14.64 3.19 19.50
C HIS A 167 -14.69 2.56 18.10
N PHE A 168 -13.53 2.40 17.51
CA PHE A 168 -13.33 1.64 16.28
C PHE A 168 -13.22 0.15 16.59
N VAL A 169 -13.86 -0.66 15.76
CA VAL A 169 -13.68 -2.12 15.77
C VAL A 169 -12.88 -2.49 14.52
N PRO A 170 -11.65 -3.04 14.67
CA PRO A 170 -10.86 -3.44 13.53
C PRO A 170 -11.43 -4.71 12.89
N HIS A 171 -11.32 -4.79 11.56
CA HIS A 171 -11.60 -5.97 10.77
C HIS A 171 -10.37 -6.31 9.96
N TYR A 172 -9.92 -7.56 10.02
CA TYR A 172 -8.68 -7.99 9.42
C TYR A 172 -8.93 -8.83 8.16
N ALA A 173 -8.15 -8.56 7.14
CA ALA A 173 -8.13 -9.38 5.94
C ALA A 173 -6.68 -9.67 5.56
N LYS A 174 -6.33 -10.95 5.43
CA LYS A 174 -5.02 -11.34 4.91
C LYS A 174 -5.06 -11.55 3.40
N GLY A 175 -3.95 -11.32 2.75
CA GLY A 175 -3.75 -11.55 1.33
C GLY A 175 -2.57 -12.47 1.10
N THR A 176 -2.78 -13.55 0.36
CA THR A 176 -1.74 -14.50 0.02
C THR A 176 -1.18 -14.21 -1.36
N TYR A 177 0.15 -14.20 -1.48
CA TYR A 177 0.85 -14.08 -2.74
C TYR A 177 1.53 -15.39 -3.11
N PHE A 178 1.50 -15.71 -4.39
CA PHE A 178 2.20 -16.86 -4.97
C PHE A 178 3.40 -16.37 -5.79
N SER A 179 4.60 -16.79 -5.40
CA SER A 179 5.80 -16.55 -6.20
C SER A 179 5.86 -17.56 -7.33
N TYR A 180 6.17 -17.09 -8.52
CA TYR A 180 6.21 -17.93 -9.72
C TYR A 180 7.66 -18.18 -10.15
N ALA A 181 8.07 -19.43 -10.11
CA ALA A 181 9.46 -19.83 -10.35
C ALA A 181 9.76 -20.21 -11.81
N SER A 182 8.75 -20.21 -12.70
CA SER A 182 8.95 -20.52 -14.11
C SER A 182 9.52 -19.32 -14.89
N SER A 183 10.10 -19.61 -16.08
CA SER A 183 10.59 -18.60 -16.99
C SER A 183 9.50 -17.80 -17.72
N LYS A 184 8.25 -18.23 -17.64
CA LYS A 184 7.07 -17.59 -18.23
C LYS A 184 5.90 -17.60 -17.24
N PRO A 185 4.99 -16.57 -17.21
CA PRO A 185 5.01 -15.40 -18.07
C PRO A 185 6.16 -14.45 -17.74
N ARG A 186 6.67 -13.77 -18.75
CA ARG A 186 7.58 -12.61 -18.60
C ARG A 186 6.80 -11.34 -18.87
N THR A 187 6.96 -10.36 -18.02
CA THR A 187 6.38 -9.04 -18.20
C THR A 187 7.30 -7.98 -17.60
N SER A 188 7.31 -6.82 -18.22
CA SER A 188 8.02 -5.64 -17.70
C SER A 188 7.09 -4.66 -16.98
N VAL A 189 5.77 -4.90 -17.06
CA VAL A 189 4.73 -4.07 -16.48
C VAL A 189 3.97 -4.82 -15.37
N LEU A 190 3.33 -4.08 -14.46
CA LEU A 190 2.37 -4.65 -13.54
C LEU A 190 1.07 -4.95 -14.30
N VAL A 191 0.44 -6.09 -14.07
CA VAL A 191 -0.80 -6.48 -14.78
C VAL A 191 -1.93 -6.68 -13.79
N TYR A 192 -2.97 -5.86 -13.90
CA TYR A 192 -4.15 -5.88 -13.06
C TYR A 192 -5.39 -6.22 -13.88
N PRO A 193 -6.26 -7.09 -13.40
CA PRO A 193 -7.55 -7.30 -14.05
C PRO A 193 -8.42 -6.05 -13.92
N ALA A 194 -9.24 -5.78 -14.95
CA ALA A 194 -10.30 -4.81 -14.82
C ALA A 194 -11.34 -5.33 -13.83
N THR A 195 -11.56 -4.59 -12.74
CA THR A 195 -12.56 -4.91 -11.72
C THR A 195 -13.92 -4.35 -12.10
N LEU A 196 -14.98 -5.11 -11.86
CA LEU A 196 -16.34 -4.63 -12.02
C LEU A 196 -16.80 -3.93 -10.73
N PRO A 197 -17.70 -2.93 -10.83
CA PRO A 197 -18.30 -2.30 -9.66
C PRO A 197 -18.98 -3.35 -8.76
N GLY A 198 -18.71 -3.29 -7.45
CA GLY A 198 -19.29 -4.20 -6.46
C GLY A 198 -18.50 -5.47 -6.19
N THR A 199 -17.43 -5.75 -6.94
CA THR A 199 -16.48 -6.80 -6.57
C THR A 199 -15.51 -6.22 -5.52
N GLY A 200 -15.57 -6.75 -4.31
CA GLY A 200 -14.67 -6.32 -3.22
C GLY A 200 -13.21 -6.64 -3.55
N GLY A 201 -12.37 -5.61 -3.57
CA GLY A 201 -10.93 -5.76 -3.79
C GLY A 201 -10.47 -5.46 -5.21
N LEU A 202 -9.14 -5.52 -5.40
CA LEU A 202 -8.46 -5.22 -6.68
C LEU A 202 -8.36 -6.44 -7.60
N GLY A 203 -8.85 -7.60 -7.17
CA GLY A 203 -8.61 -8.87 -7.84
C GLY A 203 -7.16 -9.36 -7.71
N THR A 204 -6.93 -10.62 -8.00
CA THR A 204 -5.58 -11.18 -8.07
C THR A 204 -4.84 -10.57 -9.26
N HIS A 205 -3.72 -9.95 -9.01
CA HIS A 205 -2.92 -9.28 -10.04
C HIS A 205 -1.50 -9.83 -10.11
N LEU A 206 -0.83 -9.55 -11.21
CA LEU A 206 0.58 -9.85 -11.39
C LEU A 206 1.40 -8.63 -10.97
N THR A 207 2.33 -8.84 -10.06
CA THR A 207 3.29 -7.82 -9.63
C THR A 207 4.73 -8.33 -9.82
N LEU A 208 5.66 -7.41 -9.82
CA LEU A 208 7.10 -7.65 -9.98
C LEU A 208 7.82 -7.27 -8.70
N ASP A 209 8.83 -8.04 -8.31
CA ASP A 209 9.82 -7.58 -7.33
C ASP A 209 10.93 -6.76 -8.00
N MET A 210 11.83 -6.20 -7.20
CA MET A 210 12.96 -5.42 -7.71
C MET A 210 13.91 -6.23 -8.60
N GLY A 211 13.95 -7.56 -8.44
CA GLY A 211 14.68 -8.50 -9.29
C GLY A 211 13.95 -8.89 -10.59
N GLY A 212 12.70 -8.43 -10.79
CA GLY A 212 11.88 -8.77 -11.94
C GLY A 212 11.16 -10.12 -11.84
N ARG A 213 11.15 -10.75 -10.65
CA ARG A 213 10.40 -11.99 -10.45
C ARG A 213 8.90 -11.70 -10.33
N VAL A 214 8.11 -12.56 -10.94
CA VAL A 214 6.66 -12.46 -10.97
C VAL A 214 6.05 -13.03 -9.68
N ARG A 215 5.05 -12.30 -9.17
CA ARG A 215 4.16 -12.75 -8.09
C ARG A 215 2.72 -12.54 -8.50
N PHE A 216 1.86 -13.48 -8.13
CA PHE A 216 0.40 -13.38 -8.29
C PHE A 216 -0.24 -13.21 -6.92
N GLY A 217 -1.15 -12.28 -6.80
CA GLY A 217 -1.88 -11.98 -5.55
C GLY A 217 -2.15 -10.49 -5.39
N PRO A 218 -2.66 -10.11 -4.22
CA PRO A 218 -3.16 -11.03 -3.21
C PRO A 218 -4.53 -11.63 -3.56
N ASP A 219 -4.88 -12.73 -2.92
CA ASP A 219 -6.27 -13.06 -2.65
C ASP A 219 -6.78 -12.24 -1.44
N VAL A 220 -8.01 -12.45 -0.99
CA VAL A 220 -8.57 -11.81 0.20
C VAL A 220 -9.24 -12.85 1.06
N GLU A 221 -8.79 -12.97 2.30
CA GLU A 221 -9.37 -13.84 3.32
C GLU A 221 -9.61 -13.06 4.60
N TRP A 222 -10.87 -13.00 5.06
CA TRP A 222 -11.20 -12.38 6.33
C TRP A 222 -10.73 -13.27 7.48
N VAL A 223 -10.06 -12.67 8.46
CA VAL A 223 -9.49 -13.34 9.63
C VAL A 223 -9.82 -12.57 10.90
N ASP A 224 -9.82 -13.29 12.03
CA ASP A 224 -10.17 -12.70 13.33
C ASP A 224 -8.98 -12.04 14.04
N SER A 225 -7.76 -12.36 13.60
CA SER A 225 -6.52 -11.84 14.20
C SER A 225 -5.57 -11.28 13.13
N PRO A 226 -4.89 -10.14 13.40
CA PRO A 226 -3.83 -9.63 12.54
C PRO A 226 -2.59 -10.55 12.50
N ASP A 227 -2.47 -11.48 13.45
CA ASP A 227 -1.35 -12.43 13.55
C ASP A 227 -1.59 -13.72 12.74
N ASP A 228 -2.79 -13.91 12.19
CA ASP A 228 -3.06 -15.04 11.29
C ASP A 228 -2.47 -14.79 9.91
N LEU A 229 -1.17 -15.11 9.77
CA LEU A 229 -0.39 -14.98 8.53
C LEU A 229 -0.17 -16.33 7.82
N VAL A 230 -0.76 -17.42 8.31
CA VAL A 230 -0.62 -18.73 7.70
C VAL A 230 -1.48 -18.80 6.43
N PRO A 231 -0.88 -19.13 5.26
CA PRO A 231 -1.66 -19.34 4.04
C PRO A 231 -2.69 -20.45 4.20
N SER A 232 -3.91 -20.23 3.75
CA SER A 232 -4.96 -21.22 3.80
C SER A 232 -4.74 -22.29 2.72
N ALA A 233 -4.68 -23.56 3.10
CA ALA A 233 -4.50 -24.69 2.18
C ALA A 233 -5.75 -24.95 1.28
N ALA A 234 -6.86 -24.29 1.56
CA ALA A 234 -8.13 -24.47 0.83
C ALA A 234 -8.29 -23.53 -0.38
N ARG A 235 -7.25 -22.78 -0.73
CA ARG A 235 -7.29 -21.79 -1.83
C ARG A 235 -6.18 -21.99 -2.84
#